data_afc601f073b7d3858b1528c1864e3253
#
_entry.id   afc601f073b7d3858b1528c1864e3253
#
_cell.length_a   1.000
_cell.length_b   1.000
_cell.length_c   1.000
_cell.angle_alpha   90.00
_cell.angle_beta   90.00
_cell.angle_gamma   90.00
#
_symmetry.space_group_name_H-M   'P 1'
#
loop_
_entity.id
_entity.type
_entity.pdbx_description
1 polymer ?
#
loop_
_entity_poly.entity_id
_entity_poly.type
_entity_poly.pdbx_seq_one_letter_code
_entity_poly.pdbx_strand_id
1 'polypeptide(L)'
;MSEFIPEAGSAEDEFGVPVPGVVLPQELWARTALRKIPAGVLDWDTLFGRTAERILDIGCGNGRSMLLGALARPECDFLGVDILPVVIRYATRRANHRGLHNTRWAVIGGRELLLNHTATGSISEVHCYHPQPWYRRDQVSRRLITPEFLSLVHRALRPGGRFVLQTDHPIYWSYMLKILPHFFDWQERSGPWPQAPQGMTRRELIATQRGLQIFRGEGTAKCNLDPDRAIELAESLPLPVFNADRRLLELDQLEHGGRPSAGAKPGRSGGRRPRRRR
;
A
#
# COMPACT_ATOMS: atom_id res chain seq x y z
N MET A 1 37.79 21.17 2.06
CA MET A 1 36.85 20.24 1.38
C MET A 1 35.53 20.99 1.25
N SER A 2 35.16 21.37 0.03
CA SER A 2 33.95 22.12 -0.25
C SER A 2 32.76 21.17 -0.07
N GLU A 3 31.83 21.48 0.85
CA GLU A 3 30.55 20.80 0.96
C GLU A 3 29.78 21.00 -0.35
N PHE A 4 29.56 19.92 -1.07
CA PHE A 4 28.72 19.91 -2.26
C PHE A 4 27.26 20.08 -1.84
N ILE A 5 26.74 21.29 -1.96
CA ILE A 5 25.31 21.56 -1.85
C ILE A 5 24.73 21.34 -3.25
N PRO A 6 23.91 20.28 -3.48
CA PRO A 6 23.29 20.10 -4.78
C PRO A 6 22.31 21.23 -5.03
N GLU A 7 22.41 21.88 -6.20
CA GLU A 7 21.37 22.78 -6.69
C GLU A 7 20.03 22.06 -6.67
N ALA A 8 19.02 22.70 -6.09
CA ALA A 8 17.67 22.22 -6.01
C ALA A 8 17.07 22.10 -7.43
N GLY A 9 17.26 20.94 -8.07
CA GLY A 9 16.43 20.55 -9.19
C GLY A 9 14.99 20.56 -8.74
N SER A 10 14.05 20.99 -9.59
CA SER A 10 12.62 21.16 -9.31
C SER A 10 12.13 19.99 -8.46
N ALA A 11 11.78 20.27 -7.21
CA ALA A 11 11.33 19.25 -6.28
C ALA A 11 10.08 18.59 -6.87
N GLU A 12 10.18 17.29 -7.19
CA GLU A 12 9.04 16.50 -7.63
C GLU A 12 8.00 16.55 -6.52
N ASP A 13 6.76 16.94 -6.84
CA ASP A 13 5.66 16.98 -5.88
C ASP A 13 4.50 16.07 -6.28
N GLU A 14 3.66 15.77 -5.31
CA GLU A 14 2.41 15.06 -5.46
C GLU A 14 1.33 15.86 -4.73
N PHE A 15 0.44 16.48 -5.51
CA PHE A 15 -0.65 17.29 -4.95
C PHE A 15 -0.16 18.39 -4.01
N GLY A 16 0.95 19.05 -4.35
CA GLY A 16 1.55 20.11 -3.55
C GLY A 16 2.37 19.63 -2.35
N VAL A 17 2.57 18.33 -2.21
CA VAL A 17 3.43 17.74 -1.16
C VAL A 17 4.69 17.16 -1.81
N PRO A 18 5.89 17.60 -1.39
CA PRO A 18 7.14 17.10 -1.96
C PRO A 18 7.26 15.58 -1.91
N VAL A 19 7.83 15.00 -2.95
CA VAL A 19 8.22 13.59 -2.94
C VAL A 19 9.45 13.43 -2.05
N PRO A 20 9.47 12.44 -1.14
CA PRO A 20 10.55 12.26 -0.17
C PRO A 20 11.92 12.08 -0.82
N GLY A 21 12.93 12.69 -0.22
CA GLY A 21 14.33 12.56 -0.61
C GLY A 21 14.75 13.44 -1.80
N VAL A 22 16.05 13.61 -1.95
CA VAL A 22 16.67 14.44 -2.98
C VAL A 22 17.10 13.57 -4.15
N VAL A 23 16.91 14.05 -5.37
CA VAL A 23 17.46 13.41 -6.59
C VAL A 23 18.95 13.63 -6.63
N LEU A 24 19.70 12.54 -6.69
CA LEU A 24 21.16 12.53 -6.72
C LEU A 24 21.71 12.60 -8.15
N PRO A 25 22.99 12.99 -8.34
CA PRO A 25 23.72 12.80 -9.58
C PRO A 25 23.68 11.35 -10.07
N GLN A 26 23.71 11.15 -11.39
CA GLN A 26 23.43 9.84 -12.02
C GLN A 26 24.42 8.74 -11.57
N GLU A 27 25.65 9.08 -11.28
CA GLU A 27 26.69 8.19 -10.78
C GLU A 27 26.38 7.58 -9.40
N LEU A 28 25.50 8.22 -8.62
CA LEU A 28 25.05 7.76 -7.30
C LEU A 28 23.70 7.02 -7.32
N TRP A 29 23.14 6.80 -8.51
CA TRP A 29 21.87 6.11 -8.62
C TRP A 29 21.99 4.64 -8.23
N ALA A 30 20.99 4.17 -7.48
CA ALA A 30 20.84 2.76 -7.15
C ALA A 30 20.31 1.93 -8.34
N ARG A 31 20.34 0.61 -8.18
CA ARG A 31 19.69 -0.36 -9.08
C ARG A 31 18.84 -1.32 -8.24
N THR A 32 17.55 -1.02 -8.11
CA THR A 32 16.69 -1.66 -7.13
C THR A 32 15.58 -2.52 -7.75
N ALA A 33 15.49 -2.58 -9.08
CA ALA A 33 14.49 -3.38 -9.79
C ALA A 33 14.77 -4.88 -9.66
N LEU A 34 13.79 -5.65 -9.21
CA LEU A 34 13.75 -7.09 -9.39
C LEU A 34 13.00 -7.40 -10.68
N ARG A 35 13.75 -7.63 -11.76
CA ARG A 35 13.17 -7.95 -13.07
C ARG A 35 12.44 -9.28 -13.10
N LYS A 36 12.84 -10.20 -12.24
CA LYS A 36 12.25 -11.53 -12.06
C LYS A 36 12.37 -11.90 -10.58
N ILE A 37 11.27 -12.40 -10.03
CA ILE A 37 11.31 -12.99 -8.70
C ILE A 37 12.09 -14.31 -8.78
N PRO A 38 13.09 -14.53 -7.91
CA PRO A 38 13.76 -15.83 -7.82
C PRO A 38 12.77 -16.97 -7.52
N ALA A 39 13.05 -18.16 -8.01
CA ALA A 39 12.24 -19.33 -7.69
C ALA A 39 12.38 -19.70 -6.20
N GLY A 40 11.29 -20.16 -5.59
CA GLY A 40 11.27 -20.53 -4.17
C GLY A 40 11.24 -19.33 -3.22
N VAL A 41 11.59 -19.58 -1.97
CA VAL A 41 11.59 -18.57 -0.91
C VAL A 41 12.71 -17.56 -1.15
N LEU A 42 12.41 -16.27 -1.01
CA LEU A 42 13.38 -15.20 -1.17
C LEU A 42 14.42 -15.21 -0.04
N ASP A 43 15.68 -15.27 -0.43
CA ASP A 43 16.80 -15.00 0.44
C ASP A 43 17.10 -13.50 0.46
N TRP A 44 16.61 -12.83 1.50
CA TRP A 44 16.76 -11.38 1.63
C TRP A 44 18.21 -10.96 1.82
N ASP A 45 19.00 -11.76 2.55
CA ASP A 45 20.40 -11.43 2.82
C ASP A 45 21.22 -11.45 1.51
N THR A 46 20.97 -12.44 0.65
CA THR A 46 21.54 -12.44 -0.70
C THR A 46 20.99 -11.30 -1.56
N LEU A 47 19.69 -10.99 -1.44
CA LEU A 47 19.04 -9.96 -2.24
C LEU A 47 19.56 -8.55 -1.95
N PHE A 48 19.84 -8.26 -0.66
CA PHE A 48 20.31 -6.94 -0.21
C PHE A 48 21.82 -6.88 0.06
N GLY A 49 22.51 -8.04 0.14
CA GLY A 49 23.93 -8.15 0.48
C GLY A 49 24.23 -7.89 1.95
N ARG A 50 23.23 -7.98 2.82
CA ARG A 50 23.34 -7.78 4.27
C ARG A 50 22.19 -8.42 5.02
N THR A 51 22.34 -8.62 6.33
CA THR A 51 21.27 -9.00 7.24
C THR A 51 20.68 -7.74 7.89
N ALA A 52 19.36 -7.55 7.77
CA ALA A 52 18.65 -6.40 8.32
C ALA A 52 17.19 -6.74 8.66
N GLU A 53 16.49 -5.81 9.32
CA GLU A 53 15.05 -5.85 9.49
C GLU A 53 14.36 -5.78 8.14
N ARG A 54 13.37 -6.65 7.91
CA ARG A 54 12.72 -6.85 6.60
C ARG A 54 11.33 -6.29 6.60
N ILE A 55 11.08 -5.32 5.72
CA ILE A 55 9.82 -4.60 5.61
C ILE A 55 9.23 -4.84 4.23
N LEU A 56 8.00 -5.33 4.21
CA LEU A 56 7.27 -5.66 2.98
C LEU A 56 6.09 -4.70 2.80
N ASP A 57 6.04 -3.97 1.68
CA ASP A 57 4.91 -3.09 1.29
C ASP A 57 4.13 -3.75 0.14
N ILE A 58 2.91 -4.21 0.45
CA ILE A 58 2.03 -4.93 -0.49
C ILE A 58 1.04 -3.96 -1.11
N GLY A 59 1.10 -3.83 -2.44
CA GLY A 59 0.38 -2.80 -3.17
C GLY A 59 1.05 -1.45 -3.01
N CYS A 60 2.38 -1.42 -3.10
CA CYS A 60 3.20 -0.24 -2.83
C CYS A 60 2.95 0.96 -3.77
N GLY A 61 2.18 0.76 -4.84
CA GLY A 61 1.83 1.79 -5.81
C GLY A 61 3.06 2.53 -6.35
N ASN A 62 3.04 3.85 -6.28
CA ASN A 62 4.15 4.70 -6.77
C ASN A 62 5.34 4.81 -5.80
N GLY A 63 5.32 4.07 -4.69
CA GLY A 63 6.42 3.91 -3.76
C GLY A 63 6.61 5.03 -2.73
N ARG A 64 5.70 5.99 -2.60
CA ARG A 64 5.87 7.12 -1.66
C ARG A 64 6.12 6.66 -0.22
N SER A 65 5.35 5.70 0.28
CA SER A 65 5.50 5.11 1.62
C SER A 65 6.88 4.50 1.83
N MET A 66 7.33 3.74 0.83
CA MET A 66 8.63 3.10 0.88
C MET A 66 9.81 4.09 0.78
N LEU A 67 9.68 5.16 -0.02
CA LEU A 67 10.69 6.22 -0.06
C LEU A 67 10.84 6.87 1.33
N LEU A 68 9.73 7.20 1.98
CA LEU A 68 9.73 7.73 3.35
C LEU A 68 10.39 6.76 4.33
N GLY A 69 9.97 5.49 4.31
CA GLY A 69 10.50 4.46 5.20
C GLY A 69 11.98 4.21 4.99
N ALA A 70 12.43 4.06 3.74
CA ALA A 70 13.81 3.74 3.41
C ALA A 70 14.79 4.88 3.73
N LEU A 71 14.34 6.15 3.61
CA LEU A 71 15.11 7.32 4.03
C LEU A 71 15.19 7.44 5.55
N ALA A 72 14.09 7.16 6.26
CA ALA A 72 14.04 7.28 7.70
C ALA A 72 14.74 6.13 8.43
N ARG A 73 14.82 4.95 7.81
CA ARG A 73 15.40 3.73 8.40
C ARG A 73 16.37 3.06 7.41
N PRO A 74 17.54 3.64 7.16
CA PRO A 74 18.54 3.10 6.23
C PRO A 74 19.11 1.76 6.66
N GLU A 75 18.99 1.41 7.94
CA GLU A 75 19.36 0.12 8.52
C GLU A 75 18.38 -1.02 8.18
N CYS A 76 17.16 -0.71 7.74
CA CYS A 76 16.15 -1.70 7.34
C CYS A 76 16.16 -1.93 5.83
N ASP A 77 15.72 -3.12 5.41
CA ASP A 77 15.53 -3.49 4.01
C ASP A 77 14.06 -3.52 3.63
N PHE A 78 13.73 -2.93 2.49
CA PHE A 78 12.37 -2.71 2.02
C PHE A 78 12.11 -3.42 0.70
N LEU A 79 11.08 -4.27 0.63
CA LEU A 79 10.58 -4.86 -0.60
C LEU A 79 9.18 -4.31 -0.90
N GLY A 80 9.03 -3.58 -2.00
CA GLY A 80 7.74 -3.11 -2.50
C GLY A 80 7.23 -3.96 -3.66
N VAL A 81 5.98 -4.39 -3.57
CA VAL A 81 5.36 -5.19 -4.62
C VAL A 81 4.02 -4.61 -5.05
N ASP A 82 3.73 -4.71 -6.34
CA ASP A 82 2.45 -4.35 -6.92
C ASP A 82 2.20 -5.20 -8.17
N ILE A 83 0.93 -5.40 -8.54
CA ILE A 83 0.55 -6.14 -9.75
C ILE A 83 0.70 -5.31 -11.03
N LEU A 84 0.84 -3.98 -10.92
CA LEU A 84 0.89 -3.06 -12.04
C LEU A 84 2.35 -2.73 -12.43
N PRO A 85 2.85 -3.22 -13.57
CA PRO A 85 4.24 -2.95 -14.00
C PRO A 85 4.57 -1.46 -14.13
N VAL A 86 3.58 -0.63 -14.47
CA VAL A 86 3.79 0.81 -14.66
C VAL A 86 4.11 1.52 -13.35
N VAL A 87 3.42 1.18 -12.25
CA VAL A 87 3.68 1.79 -10.94
C VAL A 87 5.03 1.32 -10.37
N ILE A 88 5.36 0.04 -10.52
CA ILE A 88 6.66 -0.51 -10.10
C ILE A 88 7.82 0.17 -10.85
N ARG A 89 7.71 0.37 -12.17
CA ARG A 89 8.73 1.13 -12.93
C ARG A 89 8.89 2.54 -12.39
N TYR A 90 7.79 3.19 -12.06
CA TYR A 90 7.82 4.56 -11.54
C TYR A 90 8.44 4.63 -10.14
N ALA A 91 8.02 3.75 -9.23
CA ALA A 91 8.56 3.63 -7.88
C ALA A 91 10.07 3.30 -7.90
N THR A 92 10.46 2.30 -8.71
CA THR A 92 11.85 1.91 -8.89
C THR A 92 12.73 3.07 -9.38
N ARG A 93 12.26 3.83 -10.39
CA ARG A 93 13.00 5.00 -10.89
C ARG A 93 13.20 6.03 -9.78
N ARG A 94 12.18 6.34 -9.00
CA ARG A 94 12.26 7.28 -7.88
C ARG A 94 13.28 6.85 -6.83
N ALA A 95 13.24 5.57 -6.43
CA ALA A 95 14.19 5.02 -5.48
C ALA A 95 15.63 5.02 -6.04
N ASN A 96 15.81 4.64 -7.31
CA ASN A 96 17.11 4.66 -7.96
C ASN A 96 17.71 6.06 -7.98
N HIS A 97 16.96 7.07 -8.40
CA HIS A 97 17.40 8.45 -8.47
C HIS A 97 17.79 9.04 -7.11
N ARG A 98 17.35 8.43 -6.01
CA ARG A 98 17.64 8.83 -4.62
C ARG A 98 18.68 7.95 -3.93
N GLY A 99 19.30 7.03 -4.68
CA GLY A 99 20.33 6.16 -4.15
C GLY A 99 19.86 5.20 -3.05
N LEU A 100 18.57 4.81 -3.05
CA LEU A 100 18.00 3.98 -1.98
C LEU A 100 18.35 2.50 -2.17
N HIS A 101 19.59 2.14 -1.87
CA HIS A 101 20.12 0.78 -2.00
C HIS A 101 19.41 -0.25 -1.10
N ASN A 102 18.76 0.20 -0.04
CA ASN A 102 17.97 -0.59 0.90
C ASN A 102 16.53 -0.84 0.42
N THR A 103 16.25 -0.67 -0.87
CA THR A 103 14.93 -0.98 -1.46
C THR A 103 15.04 -2.02 -2.56
N ARG A 104 13.99 -2.83 -2.75
CA ARG A 104 13.77 -3.67 -3.93
C ARG A 104 12.32 -3.56 -4.37
N TRP A 105 12.09 -3.72 -5.68
CA TRP A 105 10.78 -3.51 -6.30
C TRP A 105 10.48 -4.63 -7.28
N ALA A 106 9.30 -5.24 -7.15
CA ALA A 106 8.90 -6.36 -7.99
C ALA A 106 7.44 -6.29 -8.43
N VAL A 107 7.18 -6.81 -9.62
CA VAL A 107 5.82 -7.00 -10.14
C VAL A 107 5.35 -8.40 -9.75
N ILE A 108 4.53 -8.47 -8.70
CA ILE A 108 3.93 -9.73 -8.21
C ILE A 108 2.73 -9.40 -7.33
N GLY A 109 1.76 -10.30 -7.26
CA GLY A 109 0.64 -10.20 -6.32
C GLY A 109 1.06 -10.48 -4.88
N GLY A 110 0.55 -9.68 -3.92
CA GLY A 110 0.92 -9.82 -2.50
C GLY A 110 0.61 -11.21 -1.94
N ARG A 111 -0.55 -11.79 -2.30
CA ARG A 111 -0.91 -13.16 -1.91
C ARG A 111 0.08 -14.19 -2.47
N GLU A 112 0.43 -14.08 -3.74
CA GLU A 112 1.38 -14.97 -4.41
C GLU A 112 2.77 -14.88 -3.76
N LEU A 113 3.26 -13.67 -3.47
CA LEU A 113 4.53 -13.45 -2.79
C LEU A 113 4.55 -14.10 -1.41
N LEU A 114 3.52 -13.86 -0.60
CA LEU A 114 3.43 -14.43 0.76
C LEU A 114 3.35 -15.95 0.72
N LEU A 115 2.61 -16.52 -0.22
CA LEU A 115 2.39 -17.96 -0.31
C LEU A 115 3.66 -18.70 -0.79
N ASN A 116 4.30 -18.22 -1.85
CA ASN A 116 5.30 -18.96 -2.60
C ASN A 116 6.74 -18.49 -2.37
N HIS A 117 6.93 -17.26 -1.87
CA HIS A 117 8.24 -16.62 -1.83
C HIS A 117 8.63 -16.06 -0.46
N THR A 118 7.80 -16.26 0.57
CA THR A 118 8.07 -15.72 1.90
C THR A 118 8.17 -16.85 2.94
N ALA A 119 9.31 -16.93 3.62
CA ALA A 119 9.49 -17.89 4.72
C ALA A 119 8.64 -17.52 5.94
N THR A 120 8.21 -18.52 6.68
CA THR A 120 7.53 -18.34 7.97
C THR A 120 8.42 -17.56 8.94
N GLY A 121 7.86 -16.57 9.63
CA GLY A 121 8.56 -15.82 10.67
C GLY A 121 9.73 -14.96 10.17
N SER A 122 9.76 -14.59 8.88
CA SER A 122 10.92 -13.93 8.27
C SER A 122 10.79 -12.42 8.10
N ILE A 123 9.60 -11.86 8.25
CA ILE A 123 9.30 -10.45 8.00
C ILE A 123 9.07 -9.69 9.31
N SER A 124 9.69 -8.54 9.46
CA SER A 124 9.53 -7.68 10.63
C SER A 124 8.27 -6.84 10.59
N GLU A 125 7.96 -6.29 9.41
CA GLU A 125 6.76 -5.50 9.20
C GLU A 125 6.15 -5.78 7.82
N VAL A 126 4.82 -5.88 7.78
CA VAL A 126 4.05 -5.89 6.53
C VAL A 126 3.17 -4.66 6.49
N HIS A 127 3.25 -3.90 5.41
CA HIS A 127 2.43 -2.73 5.16
C HIS A 127 1.44 -3.00 4.03
N CYS A 128 0.22 -2.50 4.17
CA CYS A 128 -0.79 -2.52 3.13
C CYS A 128 -1.63 -1.24 3.20
N TYR A 129 -1.40 -0.32 2.27
CA TYR A 129 -2.06 0.97 2.24
C TYR A 129 -3.09 1.02 1.11
N HIS A 130 -4.33 1.41 1.44
CA HIS A 130 -5.44 1.58 0.51
C HIS A 130 -5.68 0.37 -0.42
N PRO A 131 -5.85 -0.85 0.12
CA PRO A 131 -6.15 -2.02 -0.69
C PRO A 131 -7.44 -1.79 -1.48
N GLN A 132 -7.42 -2.14 -2.76
CA GLN A 132 -8.53 -1.90 -3.69
C GLN A 132 -9.82 -2.54 -3.21
N PRO A 133 -10.92 -1.79 -3.07
CA PRO A 133 -12.22 -2.31 -2.60
C PRO A 133 -12.99 -3.05 -3.70
N TRP A 134 -12.55 -2.95 -4.97
CA TRP A 134 -13.18 -3.57 -6.13
C TRP A 134 -14.69 -3.34 -6.20
N TYR A 135 -15.11 -2.39 -7.01
CA TYR A 135 -16.47 -1.83 -7.04
C TYR A 135 -17.48 -2.71 -7.77
N ARG A 136 -17.04 -3.61 -8.65
CA ARG A 136 -17.91 -4.49 -9.41
C ARG A 136 -18.10 -5.82 -8.67
N ARG A 137 -19.32 -6.39 -8.74
CA ARG A 137 -19.65 -7.65 -8.08
C ARG A 137 -18.80 -8.83 -8.54
N ASP A 138 -18.45 -8.88 -9.84
CA ASP A 138 -17.59 -9.90 -10.43
C ASP A 138 -16.11 -9.78 -10.02
N GLN A 139 -15.73 -8.70 -9.34
CA GLN A 139 -14.37 -8.43 -8.89
C GLN A 139 -14.18 -8.59 -7.37
N VAL A 140 -15.22 -8.89 -6.63
CA VAL A 140 -15.16 -9.01 -5.15
C VAL A 140 -14.11 -10.02 -4.68
N SER A 141 -13.93 -11.11 -5.44
CA SER A 141 -12.90 -12.12 -5.17
C SER A 141 -11.46 -11.62 -5.30
N ARG A 142 -11.25 -10.44 -5.89
CA ARG A 142 -9.94 -9.79 -6.01
C ARG A 142 -9.56 -8.92 -4.80
N ARG A 143 -10.48 -8.73 -3.85
CA ARG A 143 -10.19 -7.98 -2.62
C ARG A 143 -9.07 -8.65 -1.85
N LEU A 144 -8.03 -7.88 -1.55
CA LEU A 144 -6.81 -8.42 -0.96
C LEU A 144 -7.01 -8.83 0.50
N ILE A 145 -7.66 -7.96 1.30
CA ILE A 145 -7.84 -8.24 2.74
C ILE A 145 -8.95 -9.28 2.93
N THR A 146 -8.54 -10.53 2.93
CA THR A 146 -9.36 -11.71 3.21
C THR A 146 -8.78 -12.43 4.42
N PRO A 147 -9.54 -13.33 5.09
CA PRO A 147 -9.00 -14.14 6.18
C PRO A 147 -7.76 -14.95 5.75
N GLU A 148 -7.80 -15.56 4.55
CA GLU A 148 -6.65 -16.27 3.99
C GLU A 148 -5.42 -15.36 3.85
N PHE A 149 -5.59 -14.15 3.29
CA PHE A 149 -4.48 -13.21 3.19
C PHE A 149 -3.91 -12.84 4.57
N LEU A 150 -4.76 -12.62 5.57
CA LEU A 150 -4.34 -12.29 6.93
C LEU A 150 -3.61 -13.46 7.61
N SER A 151 -4.01 -14.71 7.36
CA SER A 151 -3.26 -15.87 7.84
C SER A 151 -1.86 -15.96 7.20
N LEU A 152 -1.72 -15.63 5.91
CA LEU A 152 -0.44 -15.57 5.23
C LEU A 152 0.45 -14.44 5.77
N VAL A 153 -0.12 -13.27 6.06
CA VAL A 153 0.61 -12.16 6.71
C VAL A 153 1.06 -12.57 8.11
N HIS A 154 0.16 -13.17 8.90
CA HIS A 154 0.48 -13.68 10.23
C HIS A 154 1.65 -14.69 10.19
N ARG A 155 1.59 -15.67 9.28
CA ARG A 155 2.65 -16.66 9.07
C ARG A 155 3.99 -16.02 8.69
N ALA A 156 3.96 -14.99 7.83
CA ALA A 156 5.17 -14.33 7.34
C ALA A 156 5.86 -13.48 8.41
N LEU A 157 5.10 -12.90 9.33
CA LEU A 157 5.63 -12.06 10.39
C LEU A 157 6.41 -12.87 11.43
N ARG A 158 7.57 -12.35 11.82
CA ARG A 158 8.30 -12.88 12.98
C ARG A 158 7.53 -12.68 14.28
N PRO A 159 7.84 -13.39 15.37
CA PRO A 159 7.27 -13.09 16.67
C PRO A 159 7.41 -11.60 17.02
N GLY A 160 6.30 -10.95 17.38
CA GLY A 160 6.26 -9.51 17.63
C GLY A 160 6.35 -8.64 16.36
N GLY A 161 6.36 -9.24 15.18
CA GLY A 161 6.31 -8.53 13.90
C GLY A 161 4.97 -7.81 13.69
N ARG A 162 4.98 -6.73 12.93
CA ARG A 162 3.90 -5.76 12.85
C ARG A 162 3.20 -5.75 11.49
N PHE A 163 1.87 -5.74 11.50
CA PHE A 163 1.05 -5.45 10.33
C PHE A 163 0.47 -4.05 10.41
N VAL A 164 0.66 -3.26 9.36
CA VAL A 164 0.19 -1.87 9.24
C VAL A 164 -0.81 -1.78 8.10
N LEU A 165 -1.99 -1.20 8.37
CA LEU A 165 -3.08 -1.12 7.40
C LEU A 165 -3.72 0.26 7.41
N GLN A 166 -4.08 0.75 6.23
CA GLN A 166 -4.76 2.03 6.04
C GLN A 166 -5.73 1.97 4.87
N THR A 167 -6.88 2.65 4.99
CA THR A 167 -7.85 2.79 3.89
C THR A 167 -8.68 4.06 4.05
N ASP A 168 -9.21 4.58 2.96
CA ASP A 168 -10.23 5.64 2.92
C ASP A 168 -11.65 5.08 2.71
N HIS A 169 -11.82 3.75 2.74
CA HIS A 169 -13.09 3.10 2.46
C HIS A 169 -13.77 2.59 3.75
N PRO A 170 -14.82 3.28 4.28
CA PRO A 170 -15.38 2.99 5.59
C PRO A 170 -16.00 1.59 5.71
N ILE A 171 -16.67 1.11 4.66
CA ILE A 171 -17.30 -0.22 4.69
C ILE A 171 -16.24 -1.33 4.69
N TYR A 172 -15.16 -1.14 3.92
CA TYR A 172 -14.05 -2.10 3.92
C TYR A 172 -13.34 -2.09 5.27
N TRP A 173 -13.13 -0.90 5.87
CA TRP A 173 -12.57 -0.78 7.21
C TRP A 173 -13.42 -1.49 8.26
N SER A 174 -14.75 -1.30 8.24
CA SER A 174 -15.66 -2.00 9.14
C SER A 174 -15.62 -3.53 9.01
N TYR A 175 -15.36 -4.04 7.80
CA TYR A 175 -15.11 -5.47 7.60
C TYR A 175 -13.75 -5.88 8.19
N MET A 176 -12.68 -5.12 7.92
CA MET A 176 -11.33 -5.38 8.42
C MET A 176 -11.29 -5.47 9.95
N LEU A 177 -11.95 -4.54 10.64
CA LEU A 177 -12.04 -4.53 12.11
C LEU A 177 -12.70 -5.78 12.70
N LYS A 178 -13.53 -6.48 11.94
CA LYS A 178 -14.14 -7.74 12.39
C LYS A 178 -13.18 -8.91 12.33
N ILE A 179 -12.25 -8.92 11.36
CA ILE A 179 -11.39 -10.08 11.11
C ILE A 179 -9.96 -9.91 11.64
N LEU A 180 -9.43 -8.68 11.67
CA LEU A 180 -8.06 -8.40 12.13
C LEU A 180 -7.76 -8.91 13.53
N PRO A 181 -8.65 -8.75 14.53
CA PRO A 181 -8.39 -9.20 15.90
C PRO A 181 -8.28 -10.72 16.07
N HIS A 182 -8.63 -11.50 15.07
CA HIS A 182 -8.42 -12.95 15.09
C HIS A 182 -6.94 -13.32 14.91
N PHE A 183 -6.19 -12.51 14.15
CA PHE A 183 -4.80 -12.78 13.78
C PHE A 183 -3.79 -11.88 14.49
N PHE A 184 -4.20 -10.67 14.88
CA PHE A 184 -3.32 -9.64 15.42
C PHE A 184 -3.87 -9.05 16.72
N ASP A 185 -2.97 -8.63 17.60
CA ASP A 185 -3.28 -7.72 18.70
C ASP A 185 -3.41 -6.31 18.10
N TRP A 186 -4.62 -6.01 17.63
CA TRP A 186 -4.92 -4.88 16.74
C TRP A 186 -5.29 -3.63 17.50
N GLN A 187 -4.76 -2.48 17.04
CA GLN A 187 -5.08 -1.16 17.54
C GLN A 187 -5.38 -0.20 16.39
N GLU A 188 -6.50 0.52 16.49
CA GLU A 188 -6.80 1.62 15.60
C GLU A 188 -5.96 2.85 15.97
N ARG A 189 -5.61 3.64 14.96
CA ARG A 189 -4.84 4.86 15.13
C ARG A 189 -5.62 6.07 14.65
N SER A 190 -5.73 7.09 15.49
CA SER A 190 -6.26 8.40 15.13
C SER A 190 -5.14 9.30 14.58
N GLY A 191 -5.51 10.16 13.59
CA GLY A 191 -4.58 11.10 12.97
C GLY A 191 -3.58 10.46 11.99
N PRO A 192 -2.74 11.28 11.34
CA PRO A 192 -1.73 10.82 10.39
C PRO A 192 -0.60 10.03 11.07
N TRP A 193 0.14 9.29 10.26
CA TRP A 193 1.36 8.63 10.72
C TRP A 193 2.39 9.69 11.12
N PRO A 194 3.05 9.60 12.30
CA PRO A 194 3.99 10.62 12.78
C PRO A 194 5.14 10.91 11.84
N GLN A 195 5.63 9.87 11.14
CA GLN A 195 6.71 9.99 10.15
C GLN A 195 6.26 10.57 8.81
N ALA A 196 4.96 10.74 8.60
CA ALA A 196 4.38 11.29 7.37
C ALA A 196 3.13 12.13 7.68
N PRO A 197 3.26 13.25 8.41
CA PRO A 197 2.11 14.05 8.84
C PRO A 197 1.31 14.66 7.67
N GLN A 198 1.95 14.82 6.52
CA GLN A 198 1.30 15.31 5.28
C GLN A 198 0.64 14.20 4.47
N GLY A 199 0.96 12.95 4.71
CA GLY A 199 0.43 11.77 4.03
C GLY A 199 1.49 10.75 3.65
N MET A 200 1.24 9.49 4.02
CA MET A 200 2.11 8.35 3.79
C MET A 200 2.11 7.92 2.32
N THR A 201 0.96 7.98 1.67
CA THR A 201 0.78 7.50 0.30
C THR A 201 0.20 8.56 -0.62
N ARG A 202 0.37 8.39 -1.93
CA ARG A 202 -0.29 9.25 -2.93
C ARG A 202 -1.82 9.25 -2.77
N ARG A 203 -2.42 8.08 -2.52
CA ARG A 203 -3.86 7.95 -2.29
C ARG A 203 -4.33 8.76 -1.08
N GLU A 204 -3.57 8.72 0.01
CA GLU A 204 -3.87 9.51 1.21
C GLU A 204 -3.85 11.00 0.94
N LEU A 205 -2.87 11.51 0.17
CA LEU A 205 -2.82 12.92 -0.22
C LEU A 205 -4.10 13.34 -0.95
N ILE A 206 -4.53 12.54 -1.94
CA ILE A 206 -5.75 12.80 -2.71
C ILE A 206 -6.97 12.78 -1.79
N ALA A 207 -7.10 11.76 -0.96
CA ALA A 207 -8.26 11.58 -0.08
C ALA A 207 -8.36 12.71 0.95
N THR A 208 -7.23 13.12 1.54
CA THR A 208 -7.16 14.22 2.51
C THR A 208 -7.55 15.55 1.86
N GLN A 209 -7.07 15.86 0.64
CA GLN A 209 -7.48 17.06 -0.09
C GLN A 209 -8.97 17.08 -0.44
N ARG A 210 -9.60 15.91 -0.56
CA ARG A 210 -11.04 15.76 -0.77
C ARG A 210 -11.85 15.73 0.53
N GLY A 211 -11.21 15.93 1.69
CA GLY A 211 -11.84 15.92 3.00
C GLY A 211 -12.36 14.54 3.43
N LEU A 212 -11.81 13.45 2.86
CA LEU A 212 -12.21 12.10 3.23
C LEU A 212 -11.52 11.66 4.51
N GLN A 213 -12.24 10.88 5.29
CA GLN A 213 -11.68 10.23 6.46
C GLN A 213 -10.72 9.11 6.04
N ILE A 214 -9.58 9.06 6.71
CA ILE A 214 -8.61 7.98 6.56
C ILE A 214 -8.63 7.13 7.83
N PHE A 215 -8.87 5.85 7.65
CA PHE A 215 -8.83 4.83 8.70
C PHE A 215 -7.46 4.18 8.73
N ARG A 216 -6.88 4.03 9.91
CA ARG A 216 -5.52 3.50 10.14
C ARG A 216 -5.49 2.61 11.34
N GLY A 217 -4.61 1.63 11.30
CA GLY A 217 -4.31 0.81 12.45
C GLY A 217 -3.08 -0.04 12.22
N GLU A 218 -2.62 -0.62 13.31
CA GLU A 218 -1.50 -1.53 13.33
C GLU A 218 -1.73 -2.62 14.38
N GLY A 219 -1.10 -3.77 14.21
CA GLY A 219 -1.18 -4.84 15.20
C GLY A 219 -0.01 -5.77 15.11
N THR A 220 0.36 -6.39 16.23
CA THR A 220 1.38 -7.43 16.28
C THR A 220 0.77 -8.80 16.02
N ALA A 221 1.50 -9.66 15.32
CA ALA A 221 1.07 -11.04 15.11
C ALA A 221 0.90 -11.75 16.46
N LYS A 222 -0.26 -12.40 16.66
CA LYS A 222 -0.56 -13.12 17.90
C LYS A 222 0.40 -14.28 18.11
N CYS A 223 1.18 -14.24 19.19
CA CYS A 223 2.17 -15.26 19.52
C CYS A 223 1.54 -16.63 19.89
N ASN A 224 0.29 -16.63 20.33
CA ASN A 224 -0.44 -17.84 20.71
C ASN A 224 -1.25 -18.46 19.56
N LEU A 225 -1.13 -17.93 18.35
CA LEU A 225 -1.76 -18.47 17.14
C LEU A 225 -0.69 -19.13 16.27
N ASP A 226 -0.75 -20.46 16.20
CA ASP A 226 0.10 -21.23 15.31
C ASP A 226 -0.28 -21.01 13.84
N PRO A 227 0.68 -21.00 12.87
CA PRO A 227 0.39 -20.78 11.45
C PRO A 227 -0.65 -21.75 10.86
N ASP A 228 -0.63 -23.03 11.22
CA ASP A 228 -1.61 -24.00 10.69
C ASP A 228 -3.00 -23.72 11.27
N ARG A 229 -3.08 -23.37 12.56
CA ARG A 229 -4.32 -22.91 13.20
C ARG A 229 -4.83 -21.61 12.61
N ALA A 230 -3.95 -20.71 12.17
CA ALA A 230 -4.32 -19.49 11.48
C ALA A 230 -5.01 -19.77 10.12
N ILE A 231 -4.57 -20.80 9.42
CA ILE A 231 -5.18 -21.24 8.15
C ILE A 231 -6.59 -21.82 8.41
N GLU A 232 -6.71 -22.75 9.36
CA GLU A 232 -8.01 -23.31 9.75
C GLU A 232 -9.00 -22.24 10.20
N LEU A 233 -8.53 -21.28 11.00
CA LEU A 233 -9.33 -20.13 11.44
C LEU A 233 -9.80 -19.29 10.25
N ALA A 234 -8.94 -19.05 9.27
CA ALA A 234 -9.28 -18.28 8.08
C ALA A 234 -10.42 -18.87 7.28
N GLU A 235 -10.53 -20.22 7.20
CA GLU A 235 -11.60 -20.91 6.49
C GLU A 235 -12.99 -20.69 7.15
N SER A 236 -13.01 -20.42 8.46
CA SER A 236 -14.24 -20.19 9.22
C SER A 236 -14.74 -18.74 9.19
N LEU A 237 -13.92 -17.79 8.76
CA LEU A 237 -14.23 -16.37 8.82
C LEU A 237 -14.88 -15.85 7.53
N PRO A 238 -15.73 -14.82 7.63
CA PRO A 238 -16.46 -14.30 6.48
C PRO A 238 -15.56 -13.59 5.48
N LEU A 239 -15.81 -13.79 4.19
CA LEU A 239 -15.16 -13.07 3.10
C LEU A 239 -15.64 -11.60 3.02
N PRO A 240 -14.86 -10.69 2.39
CA PRO A 240 -15.18 -9.27 2.26
C PRO A 240 -16.31 -9.02 1.25
N VAL A 241 -17.53 -9.45 1.57
CA VAL A 241 -18.72 -9.28 0.72
C VAL A 241 -19.47 -8.02 1.14
N PHE A 242 -19.31 -6.93 0.41
CA PHE A 242 -20.00 -5.66 0.61
C PHE A 242 -20.12 -4.88 -0.70
N ASN A 243 -21.02 -3.89 -0.75
CA ASN A 243 -21.10 -2.97 -1.89
C ASN A 243 -20.12 -1.82 -1.67
N ALA A 244 -19.10 -1.73 -2.53
CA ALA A 244 -18.14 -0.64 -2.49
C ALA A 244 -18.77 0.69 -2.94
N ASP A 245 -18.41 1.80 -2.29
CA ASP A 245 -18.90 3.12 -2.65
C ASP A 245 -18.26 3.61 -3.96
N ARG A 246 -19.07 3.66 -5.02
CA ARG A 246 -18.62 4.06 -6.34
C ARG A 246 -18.16 5.53 -6.42
N ARG A 247 -18.53 6.37 -5.45
CA ARG A 247 -18.05 7.77 -5.40
C ARG A 247 -16.53 7.83 -5.20
N LEU A 248 -15.93 6.79 -4.62
CA LEU A 248 -14.48 6.70 -4.43
C LEU A 248 -13.73 6.24 -5.69
N LEU A 249 -14.44 5.79 -6.74
CA LEU A 249 -13.82 5.35 -7.99
C LEU A 249 -13.04 6.48 -8.70
N GLU A 250 -13.51 7.73 -8.57
CA GLU A 250 -12.81 8.89 -9.11
C GLU A 250 -11.41 9.08 -8.49
N LEU A 251 -11.25 8.76 -7.21
CA LEU A 251 -9.95 8.84 -6.55
C LEU A 251 -8.96 7.82 -7.12
N ASP A 252 -9.44 6.62 -7.48
CA ASP A 252 -8.60 5.60 -8.12
C ASP A 252 -8.10 6.09 -9.48
N GLN A 253 -8.95 6.79 -10.24
CA GLN A 253 -8.57 7.38 -11.52
C GLN A 253 -7.50 8.46 -11.33
N LEU A 254 -7.65 9.33 -10.32
CA LEU A 254 -6.68 10.38 -10.00
C LEU A 254 -5.33 9.80 -9.52
N GLU A 255 -5.38 8.75 -8.72
CA GLU A 255 -4.18 8.06 -8.23
C GLU A 255 -3.33 7.51 -9.37
N HIS A 256 -3.98 6.95 -10.40
CA HIS A 256 -3.30 6.38 -11.56
C HIS A 256 -3.04 7.37 -12.71
N GLY A 257 -3.22 8.67 -12.47
CA GLY A 257 -2.93 9.73 -13.45
C GLY A 257 -4.05 9.96 -14.47
N GLY A 258 -5.25 9.45 -14.22
CA GLY A 258 -6.46 9.79 -14.98
C GLY A 258 -6.86 11.24 -14.76
N ARG A 259 -7.39 11.92 -15.81
CA ARG A 259 -8.05 13.22 -15.63
C ARG A 259 -9.38 13.01 -14.91
N PRO A 260 -9.78 13.88 -13.95
CA PRO A 260 -11.10 13.80 -13.38
C PRO A 260 -12.14 13.93 -14.51
N SER A 261 -13.15 13.07 -14.51
CA SER A 261 -14.29 13.22 -15.40
C SER A 261 -14.91 14.58 -15.13
N ALA A 262 -14.99 15.44 -16.15
CA ALA A 262 -15.65 16.74 -16.05
C ALA A 262 -17.07 16.50 -15.50
N GLY A 263 -17.35 17.09 -14.32
CA GLY A 263 -18.48 16.76 -13.47
C GLY A 263 -19.80 16.61 -14.25
N ALA A 264 -20.53 15.57 -13.95
CA ALA A 264 -21.92 15.43 -14.34
C ALA A 264 -22.67 16.65 -13.79
N LYS A 265 -23.15 17.53 -14.68
CA LYS A 265 -24.00 18.66 -14.32
C LYS A 265 -25.19 18.11 -13.52
N PRO A 266 -25.58 18.75 -12.40
CA PRO A 266 -26.78 18.33 -11.68
C PRO A 266 -27.97 18.35 -12.64
N GLY A 267 -28.67 17.23 -12.74
CA GLY A 267 -29.78 17.06 -13.65
C GLY A 267 -30.82 18.19 -13.44
N ARG A 268 -31.08 18.94 -14.49
CA ARG A 268 -32.22 19.87 -14.55
C ARG A 268 -33.47 19.05 -14.31
N SER A 269 -34.13 19.29 -13.17
CA SER A 269 -35.48 18.84 -12.92
C SER A 269 -36.38 19.35 -14.03
N GLY A 270 -36.77 18.45 -14.93
CA GLY A 270 -37.70 18.75 -16.00
C GLY A 270 -39.09 19.06 -15.45
N GLY A 271 -39.40 20.34 -15.26
CA GLY A 271 -40.77 20.80 -15.01
C GLY A 271 -41.64 20.43 -16.21
N ARG A 272 -42.56 19.50 -16.00
CA ARG A 272 -43.65 19.21 -16.94
C ARG A 272 -44.49 20.47 -17.11
N ARG A 273 -44.46 21.11 -18.31
CA ARG A 273 -45.46 22.12 -18.71
C ARG A 273 -46.81 21.42 -18.97
N PRO A 274 -47.95 21.96 -18.46
CA PRO A 274 -49.26 21.40 -18.76
C PRO A 274 -49.63 21.61 -20.23
N ARG A 275 -50.12 20.55 -20.89
CA ARG A 275 -50.68 20.59 -22.23
C ARG A 275 -52.00 21.41 -22.20
N ARG A 276 -52.04 22.53 -22.90
CA ARG A 276 -53.31 23.19 -23.24
C ARG A 276 -54.02 22.36 -24.30
N ARG A 277 -55.28 21.98 -23.97
CA ARG A 277 -56.25 21.43 -24.95
C ARG A 277 -56.74 22.55 -25.84
N ARG A 278 -56.81 22.33 -27.13
CA ARG A 278 -57.77 22.80 -28.10
C ARG A 278 -58.25 21.61 -28.92
#